data_b1418bfebd44bb82d7aa2663f642026c
#
_entry.id   b1418bfebd44bb82d7aa2663f642026c
#
_cell.length_a   1.000
_cell.length_b   1.000
_cell.length_c   1.000
_cell.angle_alpha   90.00
_cell.angle_beta   90.00
_cell.angle_gamma   90.00
#
_symmetry.space_group_name_H-M   'P 1'
#
loop_
_entity.id
_entity.type
_entity.pdbx_description
1 polymer ?
#
loop_
_entity_poly.entity_id
_entity_poly.type
_entity_poly.pdbx_seq_one_letter_code
_entity_poly.pdbx_strand_id
1 'polypeptide(L)'
;MASDNRAVSCSAVLLLFIAGAATISAAPMASAAAGNAQITVLYDAFGKASTMQKDWGYAAFVEYAGKRILFDTGNNPDILAQNAKAKGVDLTNLDFVVMSHRHGDHLGGLTYLLKVNPTVKIYAPKEGFGVYGADLPSSFYRKDASLSQEQRYYEGTPPEVMRFGSAWPGANFQLVDKNIEIAPDIHLIALVSDKPGTLELRELSLAINTPDGMVIVVGCSHPGIDKIVESATAINPRIHFIAGGFHLVVAPDPDIERIVTALHDRFRVEYVAPGHCTGEPAFTALKKVFGDHYIYAGLGTTLTATQAGNHR
;
A
#
# COMPACT_ATOMS: atom_id res chain seq x y z
N MET A 1 -39.47 -88.84 42.37
CA MET A 1 -38.57 -88.38 41.36
C MET A 1 -38.63 -86.88 41.44
N ALA A 2 -37.64 -86.31 42.08
CA ALA A 2 -37.54 -84.89 42.38
C ALA A 2 -36.91 -84.09 41.21
N SER A 3 -37.46 -82.96 40.86
CA SER A 3 -36.92 -82.05 39.97
C SER A 3 -36.59 -80.73 40.72
N ASP A 4 -35.32 -80.47 40.89
CA ASP A 4 -34.77 -79.24 41.49
C ASP A 4 -34.91 -78.07 40.53
N ASN A 5 -35.59 -77.01 40.97
CA ASN A 5 -35.65 -75.73 40.34
C ASN A 5 -34.63 -74.76 41.02
N ARG A 6 -33.55 -74.42 40.35
CA ARG A 6 -32.67 -73.37 40.80
C ARG A 6 -32.97 -72.07 39.99
N ALA A 7 -33.43 -71.10 40.73
CA ALA A 7 -33.61 -69.73 40.20
C ALA A 7 -32.27 -69.03 40.07
N VAL A 8 -31.97 -68.49 38.87
CA VAL A 8 -30.81 -67.67 38.63
C VAL A 8 -31.26 -66.21 38.75
N SER A 9 -30.66 -65.52 39.74
CA SER A 9 -30.85 -64.09 39.94
C SER A 9 -29.94 -63.33 38.96
N CYS A 10 -30.55 -62.51 38.07
CA CYS A 10 -29.86 -61.63 37.18
C CYS A 10 -29.75 -60.23 37.81
N SER A 11 -28.58 -59.88 38.34
CA SER A 11 -28.31 -58.53 38.83
C SER A 11 -27.98 -57.63 37.63
N ALA A 12 -28.87 -56.68 37.34
CA ALA A 12 -28.63 -55.64 36.32
C ALA A 12 -27.69 -54.54 36.90
N VAL A 13 -26.50 -54.44 36.36
CA VAL A 13 -25.55 -53.31 36.63
C VAL A 13 -25.95 -52.18 35.75
N LEU A 14 -26.47 -51.10 36.36
CA LEU A 14 -26.76 -49.79 35.65
C LEU A 14 -25.51 -49.01 35.55
N LEU A 15 -24.91 -48.97 34.36
CA LEU A 15 -23.79 -48.09 34.02
C LEU A 15 -24.31 -46.65 33.68
N LEU A 16 -24.11 -45.71 34.62
CA LEU A 16 -24.33 -44.29 34.39
C LEU A 16 -23.19 -43.76 33.51
N PHE A 17 -23.48 -43.45 32.25
CA PHE A 17 -22.58 -42.62 31.41
C PHE A 17 -22.80 -41.15 31.78
N ILE A 18 -21.84 -40.55 32.49
CA ILE A 18 -21.75 -39.11 32.67
C ILE A 18 -21.10 -38.54 31.41
N ALA A 19 -21.91 -37.97 30.50
CA ALA A 19 -21.39 -37.20 29.35
C ALA A 19 -20.87 -35.84 29.87
N GLY A 20 -19.57 -35.75 30.09
CA GLY A 20 -18.90 -34.49 30.37
C GLY A 20 -18.87 -33.64 29.09
N ALA A 21 -19.73 -32.62 29.00
CA ALA A 21 -19.62 -31.60 27.99
C ALA A 21 -18.36 -30.74 28.26
N ALA A 22 -17.27 -31.02 27.54
CA ALA A 22 -16.11 -30.13 27.53
C ALA A 22 -16.48 -28.86 26.78
N THR A 23 -16.79 -27.79 27.49
CA THR A 23 -16.87 -26.44 26.91
C THR A 23 -15.47 -26.02 26.51
N ILE A 24 -15.19 -26.11 25.20
CA ILE A 24 -13.99 -25.48 24.61
C ILE A 24 -14.21 -23.97 24.70
N SER A 25 -13.68 -23.37 25.76
CA SER A 25 -13.53 -21.90 25.85
C SER A 25 -12.51 -21.49 24.78
N ALA A 26 -12.99 -20.96 23.67
CA ALA A 26 -12.14 -20.25 22.74
C ALA A 26 -11.57 -19.05 23.50
N ALA A 27 -10.31 -19.12 23.89
CA ALA A 27 -9.59 -17.93 24.36
C ALA A 27 -9.69 -16.87 23.26
N PRO A 28 -10.02 -15.60 23.59
CA PRO A 28 -9.95 -14.53 22.61
C PRO A 28 -8.52 -14.51 22.10
N MET A 29 -8.35 -14.65 20.76
CA MET A 29 -7.06 -14.37 20.13
C MET A 29 -6.68 -12.97 20.58
N ALA A 30 -5.60 -12.86 21.35
CA ALA A 30 -5.05 -11.58 21.71
C ALA A 30 -4.82 -10.86 20.38
N SER A 31 -5.54 -9.75 20.15
CA SER A 31 -5.21 -8.78 19.12
C SER A 31 -3.72 -8.47 19.34
N ALA A 32 -2.88 -8.83 18.38
CA ALA A 32 -1.49 -8.37 18.39
C ALA A 32 -1.57 -6.87 18.64
N ALA A 33 -0.99 -6.41 19.74
CA ALA A 33 -1.04 -5.00 20.09
C ALA A 33 -0.67 -4.22 18.82
N ALA A 34 -1.58 -3.37 18.34
CA ALA A 34 -1.35 -2.57 17.16
C ALA A 34 -0.11 -1.73 17.45
N GLY A 35 1.04 -2.18 16.95
CA GLY A 35 2.32 -1.50 17.11
C GLY A 35 2.29 -0.21 16.29
N ASN A 36 3.21 0.69 16.59
CA ASN A 36 3.36 1.89 15.78
C ASN A 36 3.83 1.52 14.38
N ALA A 37 3.29 2.20 13.37
CA ALA A 37 3.78 2.06 12.01
C ALA A 37 5.24 2.54 11.94
N GLN A 38 6.12 1.73 11.33
CA GLN A 38 7.51 2.07 11.07
C GLN A 38 7.72 2.19 9.57
N ILE A 39 8.35 3.28 9.12
CA ILE A 39 8.59 3.56 7.69
C ILE A 39 10.09 3.78 7.50
N THR A 40 10.75 2.94 6.72
CA THR A 40 12.17 3.07 6.37
C THR A 40 12.29 3.52 4.92
N VAL A 41 12.86 4.71 4.69
CA VAL A 41 13.08 5.25 3.33
C VAL A 41 14.25 4.50 2.68
N LEU A 42 13.95 3.72 1.64
CA LEU A 42 14.93 2.90 0.92
C LEU A 42 15.44 3.58 -0.36
N TYR A 43 14.70 4.55 -0.90
CA TYR A 43 15.03 5.21 -2.14
C TYR A 43 14.57 6.66 -2.12
N ASP A 44 15.50 7.59 -2.31
CA ASP A 44 15.23 9.02 -2.45
C ASP A 44 16.46 9.75 -3.01
N ALA A 45 16.27 10.95 -3.59
CA ALA A 45 17.33 11.78 -4.14
C ALA A 45 18.13 12.55 -3.09
N PHE A 46 17.67 12.62 -1.83
CA PHE A 46 18.37 13.28 -0.73
C PHE A 46 18.48 12.40 0.51
N GLY A 47 19.43 12.67 1.37
CA GLY A 47 19.60 11.91 2.62
C GLY A 47 21.01 12.02 3.18
N LYS A 48 21.17 11.63 4.46
CA LYS A 48 22.44 11.63 5.20
C LYS A 48 23.19 10.30 5.09
N ALA A 49 22.52 9.22 4.67
CA ALA A 49 23.11 7.89 4.63
C ALA A 49 24.28 7.82 3.64
N SER A 50 25.46 7.43 4.11
CA SER A 50 26.68 7.35 3.31
C SER A 50 26.89 5.99 2.63
N THR A 51 26.24 4.94 3.13
CA THR A 51 26.33 3.57 2.60
C THR A 51 25.26 3.25 1.56
N MET A 52 24.31 4.18 1.34
CA MET A 52 23.21 4.05 0.41
C MET A 52 23.41 5.01 -0.77
N GLN A 53 22.95 4.59 -1.93
CA GLN A 53 23.04 5.41 -3.14
C GLN A 53 21.75 6.22 -3.32
N LYS A 54 21.92 7.55 -3.52
CA LYS A 54 20.83 8.48 -3.86
C LYS A 54 20.55 8.41 -5.35
N ASP A 55 19.28 8.47 -5.69
CA ASP A 55 18.83 8.61 -7.07
C ASP A 55 17.41 9.18 -7.07
N TRP A 56 16.97 9.74 -8.19
CA TRP A 56 15.62 10.25 -8.34
C TRP A 56 14.62 9.09 -8.37
N GLY A 57 13.69 9.07 -7.42
CA GLY A 57 12.68 8.04 -7.25
C GLY A 57 12.29 7.86 -5.79
N TYR A 58 11.34 6.98 -5.53
CA TYR A 58 10.88 6.70 -4.17
C TYR A 58 10.68 5.20 -3.92
N ALA A 59 11.10 4.75 -2.75
CA ALA A 59 10.70 3.48 -2.18
C ALA A 59 10.78 3.54 -0.65
N ALA A 60 9.79 2.95 0.02
CA ALA A 60 9.75 2.86 1.47
C ALA A 60 9.39 1.43 1.91
N PHE A 61 10.07 0.94 2.93
CA PHE A 61 9.71 -0.29 3.61
C PHE A 61 8.87 0.06 4.84
N VAL A 62 7.67 -0.51 4.94
CA VAL A 62 6.70 -0.20 5.98
C VAL A 62 6.41 -1.45 6.79
N GLU A 63 6.50 -1.34 8.12
CA GLU A 63 6.16 -2.39 9.05
C GLU A 63 5.00 -1.92 9.95
N TYR A 64 3.94 -2.73 10.02
CA TYR A 64 2.78 -2.48 10.88
C TYR A 64 2.06 -3.76 11.23
N ALA A 65 1.75 -3.98 12.50
CA ALA A 65 1.00 -5.15 12.99
C ALA A 65 1.56 -6.50 12.45
N GLY A 66 2.89 -6.62 12.37
CA GLY A 66 3.59 -7.79 11.85
C GLY A 66 3.60 -7.92 10.33
N LYS A 67 3.00 -6.97 9.59
CA LYS A 67 3.04 -6.91 8.13
C LYS A 67 4.31 -6.21 7.65
N ARG A 68 4.90 -6.73 6.59
CA ARG A 68 6.10 -6.25 5.92
C ARG A 68 5.71 -5.82 4.51
N ILE A 69 5.69 -4.52 4.27
CA ILE A 69 5.13 -3.91 3.07
C ILE A 69 6.25 -3.14 2.36
N LEU A 70 6.41 -3.37 1.06
CA LEU A 70 7.21 -2.46 0.23
C LEU A 70 6.26 -1.50 -0.50
N PHE A 71 6.49 -0.20 -0.34
CA PHE A 71 5.77 0.85 -1.05
C PHE A 71 6.69 1.45 -2.10
N ASP A 72 6.38 1.28 -3.38
CA ASP A 72 7.20 1.59 -4.55
C ASP A 72 8.57 0.91 -4.58
N THR A 73 9.32 1.06 -5.70
CA THR A 73 10.58 0.35 -5.93
C THR A 73 11.71 1.24 -6.44
N GLY A 74 11.50 2.55 -6.52
CA GLY A 74 12.49 3.49 -7.07
C GLY A 74 12.72 3.34 -8.57
N ASN A 75 13.73 4.03 -9.07
CA ASN A 75 14.04 4.16 -10.48
C ASN A 75 14.98 3.06 -11.02
N ASN A 76 15.90 2.58 -10.19
CA ASN A 76 16.98 1.68 -10.61
C ASN A 76 17.00 0.39 -9.77
N PRO A 77 16.95 -0.81 -10.40
CA PRO A 77 16.91 -2.09 -9.70
C PRO A 77 18.17 -2.37 -8.86
N ASP A 78 19.36 -1.96 -9.32
CA ASP A 78 20.61 -2.21 -8.60
C ASP A 78 20.73 -1.31 -7.38
N ILE A 79 20.26 -0.06 -7.48
CA ILE A 79 20.21 0.88 -6.35
C ILE A 79 19.23 0.40 -5.30
N LEU A 80 18.03 -0.06 -5.68
CA LEU A 80 17.09 -0.66 -4.74
C LEU A 80 17.72 -1.86 -4.00
N ALA A 81 18.37 -2.76 -4.74
CA ALA A 81 19.06 -3.92 -4.18
C ALA A 81 20.13 -3.53 -3.16
N GLN A 82 20.99 -2.57 -3.53
CA GLN A 82 22.05 -2.04 -2.68
C GLN A 82 21.50 -1.40 -1.41
N ASN A 83 20.50 -0.55 -1.56
CA ASN A 83 19.91 0.21 -0.46
C ASN A 83 19.13 -0.68 0.51
N ALA A 84 18.34 -1.64 0.01
CA ALA A 84 17.66 -2.63 0.85
C ALA A 84 18.67 -3.44 1.67
N LYS A 85 19.76 -3.91 1.04
CA LYS A 85 20.85 -4.62 1.71
C LYS A 85 21.53 -3.74 2.78
N ALA A 86 21.82 -2.47 2.47
CA ALA A 86 22.46 -1.55 3.40
C ALA A 86 21.62 -1.27 4.65
N LYS A 87 20.28 -1.35 4.51
CA LYS A 87 19.30 -1.19 5.62
C LYS A 87 18.95 -2.53 6.29
N GLY A 88 19.47 -3.66 5.80
CA GLY A 88 19.10 -4.98 6.32
C GLY A 88 17.65 -5.38 6.02
N VAL A 89 17.04 -4.79 5.00
CA VAL A 89 15.67 -5.12 4.59
C VAL A 89 15.68 -6.31 3.64
N ASP A 90 15.03 -7.39 4.05
CA ASP A 90 14.87 -8.60 3.25
C ASP A 90 13.62 -8.49 2.38
N LEU A 91 13.80 -8.27 1.08
CA LEU A 91 12.73 -8.17 0.09
C LEU A 91 12.15 -9.53 -0.33
N THR A 92 12.76 -10.66 0.08
CA THR A 92 12.19 -11.99 -0.14
C THR A 92 11.05 -12.30 0.82
N ASN A 93 10.99 -11.59 1.95
CA ASN A 93 10.01 -11.78 3.02
C ASN A 93 9.11 -10.55 3.14
N LEU A 94 8.24 -10.35 2.13
CA LEU A 94 7.20 -9.31 2.12
C LEU A 94 5.82 -9.96 2.15
N ASP A 95 4.88 -9.36 2.87
CA ASP A 95 3.47 -9.75 2.80
C ASP A 95 2.84 -9.28 1.48
N PHE A 96 3.15 -8.06 1.07
CA PHE A 96 2.73 -7.48 -0.20
C PHE A 96 3.52 -6.21 -0.55
N VAL A 97 3.31 -5.78 -1.78
CA VAL A 97 3.86 -4.53 -2.35
C VAL A 97 2.71 -3.62 -2.74
N VAL A 98 2.91 -2.32 -2.62
CA VAL A 98 2.00 -1.30 -3.15
C VAL A 98 2.78 -0.48 -4.18
N MET A 99 2.34 -0.52 -5.42
CA MET A 99 2.83 0.39 -6.46
C MET A 99 1.92 1.60 -6.49
N SER A 100 2.47 2.78 -6.20
CA SER A 100 1.66 4.00 -6.14
C SER A 100 1.09 4.37 -7.51
N HIS A 101 1.92 4.42 -8.55
CA HIS A 101 1.52 4.80 -9.91
C HIS A 101 2.54 4.33 -10.96
N ARG A 102 2.29 4.61 -12.24
CA ARG A 102 3.04 4.07 -13.38
C ARG A 102 4.33 4.80 -13.77
N HIS A 103 4.79 5.82 -13.07
CA HIS A 103 6.04 6.50 -13.43
C HIS A 103 7.27 5.63 -13.15
N GLY A 104 8.27 5.73 -14.03
CA GLY A 104 9.44 4.86 -14.02
C GLY A 104 10.27 4.94 -12.75
N ASP A 105 10.34 6.11 -12.14
CA ASP A 105 11.06 6.38 -10.89
C ASP A 105 10.38 5.79 -9.62
N HIS A 106 9.24 5.10 -9.82
CA HIS A 106 8.57 4.29 -8.81
C HIS A 106 8.58 2.80 -9.16
N LEU A 107 8.67 2.47 -10.47
CA LEU A 107 8.57 1.11 -10.99
C LEU A 107 9.91 0.44 -11.28
N GLY A 108 10.99 1.21 -11.45
CA GLY A 108 12.25 0.72 -12.03
C GLY A 108 12.85 -0.46 -11.28
N GLY A 109 12.74 -0.47 -9.96
CA GLY A 109 13.22 -1.57 -9.11
C GLY A 109 12.37 -2.84 -9.14
N LEU A 110 11.18 -2.82 -9.77
CA LEU A 110 10.28 -3.98 -9.80
C LEU A 110 10.91 -5.20 -10.47
N THR A 111 11.76 -4.98 -11.48
CA THR A 111 12.51 -6.06 -12.13
C THR A 111 13.42 -6.82 -11.15
N TYR A 112 14.11 -6.12 -10.24
CA TYR A 112 14.90 -6.77 -9.20
C TYR A 112 14.01 -7.46 -8.16
N LEU A 113 12.95 -6.79 -7.71
CA LEU A 113 12.02 -7.36 -6.75
C LEU A 113 11.44 -8.69 -7.24
N LEU A 114 10.95 -8.75 -8.49
CA LEU A 114 10.39 -9.97 -9.06
C LEU A 114 11.43 -11.08 -9.30
N LYS A 115 12.72 -10.74 -9.42
CA LYS A 115 13.79 -11.73 -9.47
C LYS A 115 13.98 -12.41 -8.12
N VAL A 116 13.86 -11.69 -7.01
CA VAL A 116 14.11 -12.22 -5.66
C VAL A 116 12.84 -12.68 -4.94
N ASN A 117 11.69 -12.16 -5.35
CA ASN A 117 10.36 -12.51 -4.80
C ASN A 117 9.31 -12.57 -5.92
N PRO A 118 9.33 -13.61 -6.79
CA PRO A 118 8.54 -13.66 -8.02
C PRO A 118 7.04 -13.82 -7.81
N THR A 119 6.59 -14.25 -6.63
CA THR A 119 5.19 -14.53 -6.33
C THR A 119 4.54 -13.50 -5.39
N VAL A 120 5.31 -12.49 -4.98
CA VAL A 120 4.79 -11.46 -4.06
C VAL A 120 3.54 -10.81 -4.62
N LYS A 121 2.53 -10.61 -3.77
CA LYS A 121 1.32 -9.88 -4.13
C LYS A 121 1.64 -8.40 -4.31
N ILE A 122 1.20 -7.81 -5.43
CA ILE A 122 1.47 -6.41 -5.77
C ILE A 122 0.14 -5.71 -6.02
N TYR A 123 -0.23 -4.80 -5.13
CA TYR A 123 -1.35 -3.89 -5.39
C TYR A 123 -0.88 -2.76 -6.31
N ALA A 124 -1.63 -2.52 -7.39
CA ALA A 124 -1.33 -1.49 -8.38
C ALA A 124 -2.60 -0.80 -8.86
N PRO A 125 -2.53 0.44 -9.36
CA PRO A 125 -3.69 1.12 -9.90
C PRO A 125 -4.29 0.36 -11.10
N LYS A 126 -5.60 0.24 -11.13
CA LYS A 126 -6.32 -0.29 -12.30
C LYS A 126 -6.41 0.80 -13.35
N GLU A 127 -5.60 0.71 -14.36
CA GLU A 127 -5.60 1.60 -15.52
C GLU A 127 -6.34 0.98 -16.70
N GLY A 128 -6.86 1.81 -17.61
CA GLY A 128 -7.50 1.32 -18.85
C GLY A 128 -6.49 0.66 -19.78
N PHE A 129 -5.31 1.27 -19.92
CA PHE A 129 -4.12 0.75 -20.59
C PHE A 129 -2.94 1.04 -19.71
N GLY A 130 -1.89 0.26 -19.75
CA GLY A 130 -0.70 0.63 -19.02
C GLY A 130 0.19 -0.54 -18.60
N VAL A 131 1.19 -0.23 -17.80
CA VAL A 131 2.27 -1.13 -17.45
C VAL A 131 1.80 -2.35 -16.64
N TYR A 132 0.68 -2.23 -15.95
CA TYR A 132 0.11 -3.32 -15.14
C TYR A 132 -0.83 -4.26 -15.92
N GLY A 133 -1.08 -3.95 -17.21
CA GLY A 133 -2.08 -4.66 -18.03
C GLY A 133 -3.50 -4.14 -17.82
N ALA A 134 -4.41 -4.56 -18.68
CA ALA A 134 -5.82 -4.20 -18.61
C ALA A 134 -6.70 -5.23 -19.31
N ASP A 135 -7.94 -5.34 -18.86
CA ASP A 135 -9.01 -6.08 -19.52
C ASP A 135 -10.05 -5.08 -20.03
N LEU A 136 -10.34 -5.12 -21.35
CA LEU A 136 -11.36 -4.29 -21.98
C LEU A 136 -12.40 -5.16 -22.70
N PRO A 137 -13.69 -4.80 -22.62
CA PRO A 137 -14.70 -5.48 -23.43
C PRO A 137 -14.45 -5.21 -24.92
N SER A 138 -14.75 -6.16 -25.79
CA SER A 138 -14.56 -5.98 -27.26
C SER A 138 -15.42 -4.86 -27.85
N SER A 139 -16.38 -4.33 -27.09
CA SER A 139 -17.17 -3.15 -27.45
C SER A 139 -16.37 -1.83 -27.36
N PHE A 140 -15.11 -1.84 -26.90
CA PHE A 140 -14.27 -0.63 -26.84
C PHE A 140 -13.97 -0.03 -28.21
N TYR A 141 -14.04 -0.84 -29.29
CA TYR A 141 -13.88 -0.35 -30.65
C TYR A 141 -15.16 -0.48 -31.46
N ARG A 142 -15.32 0.39 -32.45
CA ARG A 142 -16.45 0.34 -33.39
C ARG A 142 -16.21 -0.77 -34.41
N LYS A 143 -17.28 -1.53 -34.73
CA LYS A 143 -17.27 -2.57 -35.75
C LYS A 143 -17.90 -2.05 -37.05
N ASP A 144 -17.38 -2.51 -38.20
CA ASP A 144 -17.96 -2.24 -39.53
C ASP A 144 -18.20 -3.56 -40.25
N ALA A 145 -19.49 -3.89 -40.44
CA ALA A 145 -19.91 -5.13 -41.08
C ALA A 145 -19.75 -5.11 -42.60
N SER A 146 -19.50 -3.95 -43.22
CA SER A 146 -19.30 -3.83 -44.67
C SER A 146 -17.90 -4.26 -45.12
N LEU A 147 -16.93 -4.37 -44.18
CA LEU A 147 -15.60 -4.86 -44.49
C LEU A 147 -15.60 -6.36 -44.79
N SER A 148 -14.69 -6.81 -45.64
CA SER A 148 -14.43 -8.24 -45.82
C SER A 148 -13.98 -8.90 -44.51
N GLN A 149 -14.20 -10.20 -44.38
CA GLN A 149 -13.90 -10.90 -43.12
C GLN A 149 -12.45 -10.74 -42.67
N GLU A 150 -11.50 -10.82 -43.63
CA GLU A 150 -10.06 -10.65 -43.36
C GLU A 150 -9.67 -9.24 -42.91
N GLN A 151 -10.51 -8.23 -43.14
CA GLN A 151 -10.28 -6.86 -42.66
C GLN A 151 -10.92 -6.56 -41.31
N ARG A 152 -11.73 -7.48 -40.77
CA ARG A 152 -12.35 -7.32 -39.46
C ARG A 152 -11.45 -7.90 -38.37
N TYR A 153 -11.38 -7.21 -37.27
CA TYR A 153 -10.64 -7.73 -36.08
C TYR A 153 -11.25 -9.09 -35.69
N TYR A 154 -10.38 -10.10 -35.52
CA TYR A 154 -10.75 -11.48 -35.19
C TYR A 154 -11.78 -12.07 -36.18
N GLU A 155 -11.66 -11.69 -37.46
CA GLU A 155 -12.58 -12.16 -38.53
C GLU A 155 -14.07 -11.90 -38.21
N GLY A 156 -14.34 -10.85 -37.41
CA GLY A 156 -15.68 -10.45 -36.97
C GLY A 156 -16.17 -11.11 -35.68
N THR A 157 -15.42 -12.06 -35.10
CA THR A 157 -15.76 -12.80 -33.88
C THR A 157 -14.75 -12.62 -32.77
N PRO A 158 -14.58 -11.36 -32.24
CA PRO A 158 -13.61 -11.10 -31.17
C PRO A 158 -14.02 -11.79 -29.88
N PRO A 159 -13.06 -12.09 -28.99
CA PRO A 159 -13.36 -12.53 -27.64
C PRO A 159 -14.20 -11.46 -26.90
N GLU A 160 -15.01 -11.89 -25.95
CA GLU A 160 -15.83 -10.97 -25.15
C GLU A 160 -14.94 -9.93 -24.43
N VAL A 161 -13.79 -10.37 -23.91
CA VAL A 161 -12.80 -9.56 -23.21
C VAL A 161 -11.46 -9.64 -23.91
N MET A 162 -10.88 -8.50 -24.24
CA MET A 162 -9.53 -8.36 -24.74
C MET A 162 -8.56 -8.06 -23.59
N ARG A 163 -7.50 -8.84 -23.49
CA ARG A 163 -6.45 -8.69 -22.47
C ARG A 163 -5.25 -7.99 -23.06
N PHE A 164 -4.86 -6.89 -22.44
CA PHE A 164 -3.63 -6.17 -22.75
C PHE A 164 -2.54 -6.61 -21.80
N GLY A 165 -1.40 -7.02 -22.34
CA GLY A 165 -0.26 -7.49 -21.55
C GLY A 165 0.30 -6.40 -20.62
N SER A 166 0.99 -6.84 -19.58
CA SER A 166 1.79 -6.01 -18.69
C SER A 166 3.25 -6.01 -19.11
N ALA A 167 4.03 -4.99 -18.69
CA ALA A 167 5.48 -5.00 -18.78
C ALA A 167 6.11 -6.15 -17.95
N TRP A 168 5.38 -6.63 -16.94
CA TRP A 168 5.75 -7.78 -16.12
C TRP A 168 4.64 -8.84 -16.11
N PRO A 169 4.50 -9.65 -17.18
CA PRO A 169 3.35 -10.54 -17.35
C PRO A 169 3.26 -11.67 -16.31
N GLY A 170 4.37 -11.97 -15.63
CA GLY A 170 4.40 -12.96 -14.54
C GLY A 170 4.14 -12.38 -13.15
N ALA A 171 3.96 -11.06 -13.01
CA ALA A 171 3.74 -10.43 -11.72
C ALA A 171 2.31 -10.67 -11.20
N ASN A 172 2.20 -10.88 -9.88
CA ASN A 172 0.92 -11.12 -9.20
C ASN A 172 0.23 -9.79 -8.87
N PHE A 173 -0.20 -9.04 -9.90
CA PHE A 173 -0.90 -7.78 -9.73
C PHE A 173 -2.34 -7.96 -9.23
N GLN A 174 -2.68 -7.19 -8.19
CA GLN A 174 -4.04 -6.96 -7.70
C GLN A 174 -4.42 -5.52 -8.05
N LEU A 175 -5.22 -5.35 -9.12
CA LEU A 175 -5.56 -4.03 -9.64
C LEU A 175 -6.66 -3.37 -8.80
N VAL A 176 -6.39 -2.12 -8.37
CA VAL A 176 -7.25 -1.35 -7.47
C VAL A 176 -7.77 -0.11 -8.19
N ASP A 177 -9.09 0.09 -8.16
CA ASP A 177 -9.78 1.22 -8.83
C ASP A 177 -10.57 2.12 -7.87
N LYS A 178 -10.66 1.74 -6.60
CA LYS A 178 -11.37 2.48 -5.54
C LYS A 178 -10.72 2.24 -4.18
N ASN A 179 -11.04 3.07 -3.22
CA ASN A 179 -10.60 2.87 -1.84
C ASN A 179 -11.01 1.50 -1.33
N ILE A 180 -10.07 0.81 -0.70
CA ILE A 180 -10.27 -0.55 -0.20
C ILE A 180 -9.42 -0.81 1.05
N GLU A 181 -9.97 -1.53 2.02
CA GLU A 181 -9.21 -2.14 3.10
C GLU A 181 -8.63 -3.48 2.62
N ILE A 182 -7.31 -3.65 2.69
CA ILE A 182 -6.58 -4.82 2.18
C ILE A 182 -6.11 -5.77 3.27
N ALA A 183 -6.05 -5.28 4.49
CA ALA A 183 -5.82 -6.01 5.73
C ALA A 183 -6.37 -5.19 6.89
N PRO A 184 -6.59 -5.74 8.10
CA PRO A 184 -7.10 -4.98 9.24
C PRO A 184 -6.30 -3.70 9.46
N ASP A 185 -7.01 -2.56 9.46
CA ASP A 185 -6.46 -1.22 9.62
C ASP A 185 -5.48 -0.75 8.50
N ILE A 186 -5.35 -1.50 7.41
CA ILE A 186 -4.51 -1.16 6.26
C ILE A 186 -5.38 -0.93 5.02
N HIS A 187 -5.40 0.30 4.54
CA HIS A 187 -6.23 0.75 3.44
C HIS A 187 -5.39 1.23 2.26
N LEU A 188 -5.94 1.13 1.05
CA LEU A 188 -5.44 1.83 -0.13
C LEU A 188 -6.45 2.91 -0.51
N ILE A 189 -5.96 4.13 -0.65
CA ILE A 189 -6.71 5.26 -1.19
C ILE A 189 -6.37 5.34 -2.67
N ALA A 190 -7.39 5.20 -3.54
CA ALA A 190 -7.23 5.20 -4.98
C ALA A 190 -7.85 6.48 -5.57
N LEU A 191 -7.02 7.35 -6.11
CA LEU A 191 -7.46 8.60 -6.73
C LEU A 191 -6.97 8.69 -8.18
N VAL A 192 -7.60 9.58 -8.93
CA VAL A 192 -7.25 9.91 -10.31
C VAL A 192 -6.85 11.37 -10.38
N SER A 193 -5.72 11.65 -11.01
CA SER A 193 -5.26 13.03 -11.20
C SER A 193 -6.13 13.75 -12.22
N ASP A 194 -6.54 14.96 -11.90
CA ASP A 194 -7.17 15.94 -12.81
C ASP A 194 -6.22 17.10 -13.15
N LYS A 195 -4.93 16.97 -12.81
CA LYS A 195 -3.94 18.02 -12.98
C LYS A 195 -3.35 18.03 -14.39
N PRO A 196 -3.10 19.21 -14.99
CA PRO A 196 -2.33 19.30 -16.22
C PRO A 196 -0.98 18.60 -16.12
N GLY A 197 -0.62 17.82 -17.16
CA GLY A 197 0.62 17.03 -17.20
C GLY A 197 0.51 15.65 -16.60
N THR A 198 -0.46 15.41 -15.72
CA THR A 198 -0.73 14.08 -15.13
C THR A 198 -2.21 13.69 -15.21
N LEU A 199 -2.93 14.28 -16.18
CA LEU A 199 -4.35 14.00 -16.37
C LEU A 199 -4.59 12.48 -16.52
N GLU A 200 -5.62 11.99 -15.83
CA GLU A 200 -6.04 10.58 -15.78
C GLU A 200 -5.02 9.61 -15.16
N LEU A 201 -3.89 10.09 -14.64
CA LEU A 201 -2.98 9.24 -13.88
C LEU A 201 -3.67 8.74 -12.61
N ARG A 202 -3.69 7.44 -12.45
CA ARG A 202 -4.24 6.78 -11.26
C ARG A 202 -3.14 6.56 -10.25
N GLU A 203 -3.42 6.87 -9.00
CA GLU A 203 -2.45 6.75 -7.92
C GLU A 203 -3.06 6.12 -6.68
N LEU A 204 -2.30 5.23 -6.03
CA LEU A 204 -2.61 4.61 -4.76
C LEU A 204 -1.76 5.24 -3.66
N SER A 205 -2.38 5.53 -2.53
CA SER A 205 -1.68 5.86 -1.28
C SER A 205 -1.97 4.78 -0.24
N LEU A 206 -0.97 4.45 0.57
CA LEU A 206 -1.13 3.51 1.68
C LEU A 206 -1.59 4.29 2.91
N ALA A 207 -2.71 3.92 3.49
CA ALA A 207 -3.27 4.55 4.69
C ALA A 207 -3.44 3.50 5.80
N ILE A 208 -2.79 3.73 6.95
CA ILE A 208 -2.79 2.82 8.09
C ILE A 208 -3.51 3.49 9.26
N ASN A 209 -4.58 2.88 9.73
CA ASN A 209 -5.35 3.37 10.86
C ASN A 209 -4.72 2.89 12.17
N THR A 210 -3.92 3.75 12.80
CA THR A 210 -3.24 3.43 14.08
C THR A 210 -4.01 3.99 15.28
N PRO A 211 -3.70 3.57 16.51
CA PRO A 211 -4.30 4.16 17.72
C PRO A 211 -4.06 5.68 17.84
N ASP A 212 -2.97 6.19 17.27
CA ASP A 212 -2.63 7.61 17.29
C ASP A 212 -3.30 8.41 16.17
N GLY A 213 -3.96 7.75 15.21
CA GLY A 213 -4.62 8.32 14.04
C GLY A 213 -4.07 7.74 12.74
N MET A 214 -4.46 8.33 11.62
CA MET A 214 -4.10 7.86 10.28
C MET A 214 -2.64 8.16 9.95
N VAL A 215 -1.89 7.14 9.55
CA VAL A 215 -0.56 7.25 8.94
C VAL A 215 -0.71 7.04 7.44
N ILE A 216 -0.22 7.99 6.63
CA ILE A 216 -0.37 7.96 5.17
C ILE A 216 1.01 7.94 4.53
N VAL A 217 1.25 6.97 3.64
CA VAL A 217 2.44 6.90 2.79
C VAL A 217 2.02 7.17 1.36
N VAL A 218 2.67 8.14 0.74
CA VAL A 218 2.37 8.59 -0.63
C VAL A 218 3.58 8.46 -1.54
N GLY A 219 3.34 8.17 -2.85
CA GLY A 219 4.40 8.16 -3.86
C GLY A 219 4.75 9.56 -4.33
N CYS A 220 3.90 10.12 -5.19
CA CYS A 220 4.04 11.49 -5.71
C CYS A 220 2.90 12.42 -5.32
N SER A 221 1.71 11.91 -5.05
CA SER A 221 0.52 12.73 -4.79
C SER A 221 0.06 13.54 -6.02
N HIS A 222 0.11 12.97 -7.21
CA HIS A 222 -0.34 13.64 -8.45
C HIS A 222 -1.80 14.13 -8.40
N PRO A 223 -2.76 13.42 -7.75
CA PRO A 223 -4.11 13.94 -7.57
C PRO A 223 -4.18 15.21 -6.70
N GLY A 224 -3.14 15.43 -5.89
CA GLY A 224 -3.03 16.45 -4.86
C GLY A 224 -3.00 15.84 -3.46
N ILE A 225 -1.97 16.18 -2.68
CA ILE A 225 -1.84 15.66 -1.30
C ILE A 225 -3.04 16.07 -0.43
N ASP A 226 -3.61 17.25 -0.64
CA ASP A 226 -4.82 17.72 0.05
C ASP A 226 -6.04 16.82 -0.25
N LYS A 227 -6.21 16.34 -1.49
CA LYS A 227 -7.27 15.41 -1.88
C LYS A 227 -7.06 14.01 -1.29
N ILE A 228 -5.81 13.55 -1.22
CA ILE A 228 -5.47 12.27 -0.59
C ILE A 228 -5.83 12.32 0.89
N VAL A 229 -5.43 13.38 1.58
CA VAL A 229 -5.76 13.61 3.00
C VAL A 229 -7.27 13.71 3.20
N GLU A 230 -7.99 14.47 2.36
CA GLU A 230 -9.46 14.54 2.41
C GLU A 230 -10.10 13.15 2.29
N SER A 231 -9.61 12.31 1.38
CA SER A 231 -10.09 10.92 1.25
C SER A 231 -9.79 10.08 2.48
N ALA A 232 -8.62 10.26 3.11
CA ALA A 232 -8.23 9.58 4.34
C ALA A 232 -9.12 9.95 5.54
N THR A 233 -9.58 11.22 5.61
CA THR A 233 -10.45 11.67 6.72
C THR A 233 -11.80 10.95 6.75
N ALA A 234 -12.24 10.37 5.65
CA ALA A 234 -13.44 9.53 5.60
C ALA A 234 -13.25 8.18 6.31
N ILE A 235 -12.00 7.72 6.49
CA ILE A 235 -11.66 6.49 7.22
C ILE A 235 -11.43 6.84 8.70
N ASN A 236 -10.55 7.81 8.95
CA ASN A 236 -10.29 8.36 10.28
C ASN A 236 -10.02 9.87 10.17
N PRO A 237 -10.82 10.73 10.81
CA PRO A 237 -10.67 12.19 10.73
C PRO A 237 -9.37 12.71 11.38
N ARG A 238 -8.72 11.94 12.23
CA ARG A 238 -7.43 12.30 12.84
C ARG A 238 -6.29 11.85 11.94
N ILE A 239 -5.63 12.80 11.27
CA ILE A 239 -4.45 12.54 10.45
C ILE A 239 -3.22 12.76 11.29
N HIS A 240 -2.58 11.66 11.69
CA HIS A 240 -1.42 11.69 12.58
C HIS A 240 -0.12 11.96 11.82
N PHE A 241 0.14 11.27 10.71
CA PHE A 241 1.43 11.30 10.06
C PHE A 241 1.33 11.12 8.54
N ILE A 242 2.07 11.94 7.76
CA ILE A 242 2.16 11.79 6.30
C ILE A 242 3.62 11.70 5.90
N ALA A 243 4.01 10.67 5.12
CA ALA A 243 5.35 10.49 4.58
C ALA A 243 5.33 10.28 3.05
N GLY A 244 6.33 10.80 2.35
CA GLY A 244 6.54 10.60 0.91
C GLY A 244 6.49 11.88 0.09
N GLY A 245 6.26 11.78 -1.22
CA GLY A 245 6.28 12.89 -2.17
C GLY A 245 4.96 13.67 -2.24
N PHE A 246 5.03 15.00 -2.18
CA PHE A 246 3.84 15.88 -2.25
C PHE A 246 3.66 16.55 -3.61
N HIS A 247 4.51 16.23 -4.58
CA HIS A 247 4.50 16.74 -5.97
C HIS A 247 4.43 18.27 -6.08
N LEU A 248 5.19 18.97 -5.24
CA LEU A 248 5.26 20.43 -5.23
C LEU A 248 6.55 20.96 -5.86
N VAL A 249 7.40 20.08 -6.42
CA VAL A 249 8.72 20.41 -6.99
C VAL A 249 8.66 21.46 -8.12
N VAL A 250 7.55 21.50 -8.85
CA VAL A 250 7.31 22.49 -9.93
C VAL A 250 6.18 23.47 -9.59
N ALA A 251 5.65 23.41 -8.37
CA ALA A 251 4.54 24.27 -7.97
C ALA A 251 5.02 25.70 -7.70
N PRO A 252 4.28 26.74 -8.10
CA PRO A 252 4.56 28.11 -7.72
C PRO A 252 4.29 28.34 -6.22
N ASP A 253 4.98 29.33 -5.63
CA ASP A 253 4.91 29.64 -4.21
C ASP A 253 3.49 29.76 -3.65
N PRO A 254 2.50 30.43 -4.34
CA PRO A 254 1.14 30.52 -3.85
C PRO A 254 0.44 29.15 -3.71
N ASP A 255 0.74 28.21 -4.61
CA ASP A 255 0.20 26.85 -4.52
C ASP A 255 0.82 26.06 -3.37
N ILE A 256 2.14 26.22 -3.14
CA ILE A 256 2.85 25.64 -2.01
C ILE A 256 2.23 26.17 -0.71
N GLU A 257 2.07 27.49 -0.57
CA GLU A 257 1.47 28.10 0.61
C GLU A 257 0.04 27.60 0.86
N ARG A 258 -0.79 27.54 -0.18
CA ARG A 258 -2.16 27.03 -0.12
C ARG A 258 -2.22 25.58 0.39
N ILE A 259 -1.37 24.71 -0.16
CA ILE A 259 -1.31 23.28 0.24
C ILE A 259 -0.82 23.14 1.68
N VAL A 260 0.26 23.83 2.04
CA VAL A 260 0.81 23.77 3.40
C VAL A 260 -0.20 24.26 4.43
N THR A 261 -0.90 25.37 4.14
CA THR A 261 -1.98 25.89 4.98
C THR A 261 -3.14 24.89 5.09
N ALA A 262 -3.52 24.25 3.97
CA ALA A 262 -4.60 23.25 3.99
C ALA A 262 -4.23 22.03 4.87
N LEU A 263 -3.01 21.52 4.77
CA LEU A 263 -2.54 20.40 5.59
C LEU A 263 -2.55 20.75 7.07
N HIS A 264 -2.06 21.95 7.43
CA HIS A 264 -1.91 22.37 8.81
C HIS A 264 -3.25 22.84 9.43
N ASP A 265 -3.92 23.80 8.80
CA ASP A 265 -5.07 24.49 9.40
C ASP A 265 -6.40 23.77 9.16
N ARG A 266 -6.63 23.29 7.91
CA ARG A 266 -7.90 22.65 7.53
C ARG A 266 -7.93 21.20 8.00
N PHE A 267 -6.90 20.40 7.65
CA PHE A 267 -6.87 18.97 7.95
C PHE A 267 -6.24 18.66 9.30
N ARG A 268 -5.56 19.63 9.91
CA ARG A 268 -4.88 19.47 11.21
C ARG A 268 -3.96 18.24 11.24
N VAL A 269 -3.21 18.06 10.16
CA VAL A 269 -2.19 17.02 10.08
C VAL A 269 -1.19 17.24 11.20
N GLU A 270 -0.95 16.22 12.02
CA GLU A 270 -0.12 16.38 13.19
C GLU A 270 1.38 16.42 12.82
N TYR A 271 1.86 15.47 12.00
CA TYR A 271 3.24 15.40 11.56
C TYR A 271 3.37 15.22 10.06
N VAL A 272 4.40 15.84 9.47
CA VAL A 272 4.75 15.68 8.06
C VAL A 272 6.21 15.27 7.89
N ALA A 273 6.45 14.27 7.06
CA ALA A 273 7.77 13.75 6.68
C ALA A 273 7.90 13.75 5.15
N PRO A 274 7.98 14.96 4.52
CA PRO A 274 8.01 15.07 3.06
C PRO A 274 9.32 14.53 2.48
N GLY A 275 9.21 13.90 1.30
CA GLY A 275 10.31 13.31 0.54
C GLY A 275 10.18 13.56 -0.95
N HIS A 276 11.05 12.91 -1.71
CA HIS A 276 11.01 12.75 -3.16
C HIS A 276 10.66 14.05 -3.94
N CYS A 277 9.55 14.07 -4.66
CA CYS A 277 9.10 15.17 -5.52
C CYS A 277 8.43 16.34 -4.78
N THR A 278 8.59 16.46 -3.46
CA THR A 278 8.04 17.60 -2.70
C THR A 278 8.71 18.93 -3.11
N GLY A 279 10.01 18.94 -3.31
CA GLY A 279 10.76 20.14 -3.76
C GLY A 279 11.26 21.02 -2.62
N GLU A 280 12.43 21.66 -2.83
CA GLU A 280 13.13 22.42 -1.78
C GLU A 280 12.34 23.62 -1.24
N PRO A 281 11.62 24.43 -2.07
CA PRO A 281 10.77 25.50 -1.54
C PRO A 281 9.65 24.96 -0.64
N ALA A 282 9.05 23.83 -1.01
CA ALA A 282 7.98 23.22 -0.21
C ALA A 282 8.53 22.62 1.09
N PHE A 283 9.73 22.02 1.12
CA PHE A 283 10.39 21.61 2.36
C PHE A 283 10.56 22.79 3.32
N THR A 284 10.98 23.94 2.80
CA THR A 284 11.15 25.16 3.58
C THR A 284 9.83 25.66 4.17
N ALA A 285 8.78 25.72 3.34
CA ALA A 285 7.45 26.16 3.76
C ALA A 285 6.85 25.20 4.82
N LEU A 286 6.91 23.89 4.59
CA LEU A 286 6.45 22.88 5.54
C LEU A 286 7.19 22.96 6.87
N LYS A 287 8.53 23.08 6.84
CA LYS A 287 9.36 23.23 8.05
C LYS A 287 8.99 24.48 8.84
N LYS A 288 8.72 25.58 8.15
CA LYS A 288 8.32 26.85 8.78
C LYS A 288 6.98 26.74 9.50
N VAL A 289 5.99 26.07 8.88
CA VAL A 289 4.63 25.99 9.40
C VAL A 289 4.49 24.88 10.46
N PHE A 290 5.08 23.71 10.21
CA PHE A 290 4.96 22.56 11.11
C PHE A 290 5.97 22.58 12.28
N GLY A 291 7.07 23.36 12.18
CA GLY A 291 8.05 23.45 13.27
C GLY A 291 8.60 22.08 13.69
N ASP A 292 8.43 21.74 14.96
CA ASP A 292 8.88 20.45 15.53
C ASP A 292 8.06 19.26 15.02
N HIS A 293 6.93 19.49 14.36
CA HIS A 293 6.10 18.47 13.71
C HIS A 293 6.55 18.17 12.26
N TYR A 294 7.58 18.87 11.77
CA TYR A 294 8.27 18.53 10.54
C TYR A 294 9.36 17.50 10.81
N ILE A 295 9.21 16.30 10.25
CA ILE A 295 10.16 15.21 10.44
C ILE A 295 11.03 15.05 9.20
N TYR A 296 12.34 14.97 9.38
CA TYR A 296 13.27 14.69 8.30
C TYR A 296 13.14 13.26 7.81
N ALA A 297 12.90 13.08 6.49
CA ALA A 297 12.62 11.79 5.86
C ALA A 297 13.57 11.44 4.70
N GLY A 298 14.84 11.83 4.77
CA GLY A 298 15.81 11.50 3.72
C GLY A 298 16.18 10.02 3.67
N LEU A 299 16.81 9.61 2.57
CA LEU A 299 17.28 8.25 2.32
C LEU A 299 17.95 7.64 3.56
N GLY A 300 17.56 6.42 3.91
CA GLY A 300 18.05 5.67 5.05
C GLY A 300 17.42 6.04 6.40
N THR A 301 16.54 7.04 6.47
CA THR A 301 15.80 7.37 7.68
C THR A 301 14.76 6.29 7.98
N THR A 302 14.66 5.90 9.26
CA THR A 302 13.55 5.11 9.78
C THR A 302 12.68 6.01 10.63
N LEU A 303 11.42 6.15 10.25
CA LEU A 303 10.40 6.98 10.88
C LEU A 303 9.49 6.08 11.72
N THR A 304 9.18 6.49 12.94
CA THR A 304 8.14 5.85 13.77
C THR A 304 7.08 6.88 14.10
N ALA A 305 5.83 6.52 13.96
CA ALA A 305 4.71 7.42 14.22
C ALA A 305 4.69 7.98 15.67
N THR A 306 5.44 7.39 16.59
CA THR A 306 5.58 7.84 18.00
C THR A 306 6.82 8.67 18.32
N GLN A 307 7.80 8.82 17.39
CA GLN A 307 9.03 9.60 17.68
C GLN A 307 8.77 11.10 17.83
N ALA A 308 7.60 11.55 17.51
CA ALA A 308 7.20 12.93 17.62
C ALA A 308 6.96 13.42 19.07
N GLY A 309 6.88 12.53 20.07
CA GLY A 309 6.63 12.89 21.48
C GLY A 309 7.86 12.95 22.39
N ASN A 310 9.05 12.57 21.92
CA ASN A 310 10.24 12.39 22.80
C ASN A 310 11.30 13.50 22.75
N HIS A 311 11.00 14.65 22.16
CA HIS A 311 11.81 15.85 22.30
C HIS A 311 11.14 16.81 23.29
N ARG A 312 11.07 16.40 24.56
CA ARG A 312 10.89 17.31 25.70
C ARG A 312 12.15 17.34 26.54
#